data_51a0811e8e57d2d9b6b8c0efc3cbb66d
#
_entry.id   51a0811e8e57d2d9b6b8c0efc3cbb66d
#
_cell.length_a   1.000
_cell.length_b   1.000
_cell.length_c   1.000
_cell.angle_alpha   90.00
_cell.angle_beta   90.00
_cell.angle_gamma   90.00
#
_symmetry.space_group_name_H-M   'P 1'
#
loop_
_entity.id
_entity.type
_entity.pdbx_description
1 polymer ?
#
loop_
_entity_poly.entity_id
_entity_poly.type
_entity_poly.pdbx_seq_one_letter_code
_entity_poly.pdbx_strand_id
1 'polypeptide(L)'
;MEVVLTKTVMFKIDYPPTKAGKTAWNRRYGLNAYYAGKHWAVRQKDAEYWHKLVRSELLKQNVPILMFNVPVGVKLWFNDRLDIDNDSTYAKLIIDSLKGLFFEDDSKKYVQRLELNCHDEDYILVAIERMK
;
A
#
# COMPACT_ATOMS: atom_id res chain seq x y z
N MET A 1 20.22 -12.92 25.19
CA MET A 1 20.23 -12.78 23.75
C MET A 1 19.32 -11.63 23.31
N GLU A 2 19.82 -10.85 22.44
CA GLU A 2 19.13 -9.69 21.96
C GLU A 2 18.25 -10.06 20.75
N VAL A 3 16.99 -9.74 20.83
CA VAL A 3 16.12 -9.85 19.67
C VAL A 3 16.13 -8.51 18.96
N VAL A 4 16.70 -8.49 17.78
CA VAL A 4 16.71 -7.29 16.98
C VAL A 4 15.33 -7.14 16.34
N LEU A 5 14.57 -6.18 16.82
CA LEU A 5 13.26 -5.90 16.28
C LEU A 5 13.41 -4.94 15.11
N THR A 6 12.86 -5.31 13.98
CA THR A 6 12.79 -4.42 12.83
C THR A 6 11.89 -3.25 13.19
N LYS A 7 12.43 -2.04 13.15
CA LYS A 7 11.67 -0.83 13.46
C LYS A 7 10.90 -0.34 12.25
N THR A 8 11.44 -0.58 11.06
CA THR A 8 10.85 -0.12 9.82
C THR A 8 11.00 -1.18 8.75
N VAL A 9 9.92 -1.46 8.07
CA VAL A 9 9.91 -2.31 6.88
C VAL A 9 9.60 -1.41 5.70
N MET A 10 10.39 -1.52 4.63
CA MET A 10 10.20 -0.68 3.45
C MET A 10 10.23 -1.55 2.20
N PHE A 11 9.37 -1.23 1.25
CA PHE A 11 9.39 -1.86 -0.06
C PHE A 11 8.77 -0.94 -1.09
N LYS A 12 8.95 -1.27 -2.36
CA LYS A 12 8.48 -0.47 -3.48
C LYS A 12 7.40 -1.21 -4.24
N ILE A 13 6.45 -0.45 -4.79
CA ILE A 13 5.48 -0.97 -5.75
C ILE A 13 5.68 -0.17 -7.02
N ASP A 14 6.12 -0.82 -8.09
CA ASP A 14 6.35 -0.14 -9.35
C ASP A 14 5.03 0.27 -10.00
N TYR A 15 4.97 1.49 -10.52
CA TYR A 15 3.88 1.87 -11.41
C TYR A 15 3.99 1.07 -12.70
N PRO A 16 2.88 0.91 -13.45
CA PRO A 16 2.97 0.37 -14.79
C PRO A 16 4.00 1.18 -15.60
N PRO A 17 4.82 0.53 -16.43
CA PRO A 17 5.95 1.21 -17.09
C PRO A 17 5.55 2.19 -18.18
N THR A 18 4.33 2.13 -18.67
CA THR A 18 3.87 3.00 -19.74
C THR A 18 2.85 4.00 -19.24
N LYS A 19 2.72 5.12 -19.98
CA LYS A 19 1.69 6.11 -19.68
C LYS A 19 0.30 5.50 -19.80
N ALA A 20 0.08 4.66 -20.81
CA ALA A 20 -1.21 3.97 -20.99
C ALA A 20 -1.52 3.07 -19.80
N GLY A 21 -0.52 2.37 -19.27
CA GLY A 21 -0.68 1.51 -18.10
C GLY A 21 -1.05 2.32 -16.87
N LYS A 22 -0.39 3.47 -16.66
CA LYS A 22 -0.72 4.35 -15.53
C LYS A 22 -2.14 4.89 -15.64
N THR A 23 -2.55 5.27 -16.85
CA THR A 23 -3.91 5.74 -17.11
C THR A 23 -4.93 4.63 -16.83
N ALA A 24 -4.63 3.41 -17.24
CA ALA A 24 -5.50 2.26 -16.98
C ALA A 24 -5.65 2.00 -15.48
N TRP A 25 -4.57 2.11 -14.71
CA TRP A 25 -4.61 1.98 -13.27
C TRP A 25 -5.53 3.04 -12.65
N ASN A 26 -5.37 4.31 -13.04
CA ASN A 26 -6.18 5.39 -12.50
C ASN A 26 -7.65 5.22 -12.86
N ARG A 27 -7.93 4.73 -14.06
CA ARG A 27 -9.31 4.49 -14.48
C ARG A 27 -9.96 3.38 -13.66
N ARG A 28 -9.20 2.36 -13.27
CA ARG A 28 -9.74 1.23 -12.53
C ARG A 28 -9.72 1.44 -11.01
N TYR A 29 -8.66 2.03 -10.49
CA TYR A 29 -8.44 2.12 -9.04
C TYR A 29 -8.47 3.53 -8.48
N GLY A 30 -8.54 4.54 -9.32
CA GLY A 30 -8.54 5.92 -8.86
C GLY A 30 -9.86 6.33 -8.23
N LEU A 31 -9.90 7.57 -7.78
CA LEU A 31 -11.01 8.11 -7.02
C LEU A 31 -12.33 8.07 -7.79
N ASN A 32 -12.29 8.39 -9.09
CA ASN A 32 -13.50 8.38 -9.92
C ASN A 32 -14.10 6.98 -10.01
N ALA A 33 -13.27 5.96 -10.11
CA ALA A 33 -13.74 4.58 -10.13
C ALA A 33 -14.39 4.20 -8.81
N TYR A 34 -13.83 4.69 -7.70
CA TYR A 34 -14.38 4.45 -6.38
C TYR A 34 -15.80 5.02 -6.27
N TYR A 35 -15.98 6.27 -6.69
CA TYR A 35 -17.28 6.93 -6.61
C TYR A 35 -18.27 6.45 -7.67
N ALA A 36 -17.82 5.77 -8.71
CA ALA A 36 -18.70 5.22 -9.73
C ALA A 36 -19.55 4.05 -9.22
N GLY A 37 -19.26 3.55 -8.01
CA GLY A 37 -20.08 2.50 -7.41
C GLY A 37 -19.82 1.12 -7.98
N LYS A 38 -18.62 0.61 -7.80
CA LYS A 38 -18.27 -0.73 -8.28
C LYS A 38 -19.10 -1.81 -7.60
N HIS A 39 -19.49 -2.79 -8.39
CA HIS A 39 -20.10 -4.01 -7.86
C HIS A 39 -19.11 -4.71 -6.90
N TRP A 40 -19.63 -5.34 -5.86
CA TRP A 40 -18.79 -5.99 -4.85
C TRP A 40 -17.83 -7.03 -5.43
N ALA A 41 -18.27 -7.77 -6.47
CA ALA A 41 -17.43 -8.78 -7.11
C ALA A 41 -16.21 -8.14 -7.80
N VAL A 42 -16.38 -6.94 -8.37
CA VAL A 42 -15.27 -6.20 -8.97
C VAL A 42 -14.32 -5.70 -7.90
N ARG A 43 -14.87 -5.19 -6.80
CA ARG A 43 -14.05 -4.75 -5.66
C ARG A 43 -13.23 -5.89 -5.09
N GLN A 44 -13.81 -7.08 -5.01
CA GLN A 44 -13.10 -8.26 -4.53
C GLN A 44 -11.94 -8.63 -5.45
N LYS A 45 -12.16 -8.57 -6.77
CA LYS A 45 -11.09 -8.81 -7.73
C LYS A 45 -9.98 -7.78 -7.63
N ASP A 46 -10.34 -6.52 -7.41
CA ASP A 46 -9.35 -5.45 -7.21
C ASP A 46 -8.51 -5.73 -5.97
N ALA A 47 -9.15 -6.12 -4.87
CA ALA A 47 -8.45 -6.46 -3.64
C ALA A 47 -7.50 -7.63 -3.86
N GLU A 48 -7.95 -8.68 -4.54
CA GLU A 48 -7.11 -9.84 -4.85
C GLU A 48 -5.92 -9.46 -5.70
N TYR A 49 -6.11 -8.60 -6.70
CA TYR A 49 -5.02 -8.11 -7.54
C TYR A 49 -3.95 -7.40 -6.70
N TRP A 50 -4.40 -6.48 -5.85
CA TRP A 50 -3.46 -5.71 -5.02
C TRP A 50 -2.77 -6.57 -3.97
N HIS A 51 -3.48 -7.55 -3.39
CA HIS A 51 -2.87 -8.49 -2.46
C HIS A 51 -1.75 -9.28 -3.14
N LYS A 52 -1.99 -9.75 -4.36
CA LYS A 52 -0.98 -10.50 -5.12
C LYS A 52 0.18 -9.61 -5.51
N LEU A 53 -0.11 -8.37 -5.93
CA LEU A 53 0.92 -7.42 -6.32
C LEU A 53 1.84 -7.11 -5.13
N VAL A 54 1.28 -6.80 -3.98
CA VAL A 54 2.06 -6.51 -2.78
C VAL A 54 2.92 -7.70 -2.37
N ARG A 55 2.34 -8.89 -2.34
CA ARG A 55 3.11 -10.10 -2.01
C ARG A 55 4.24 -10.34 -3.00
N SER A 56 3.97 -10.15 -4.28
CA SER A 56 4.98 -10.32 -5.33
C SER A 56 6.15 -9.35 -5.13
N GLU A 57 5.85 -8.10 -4.82
CA GLU A 57 6.90 -7.11 -4.59
C GLU A 57 7.72 -7.44 -3.36
N LEU A 58 7.07 -7.88 -2.30
CA LEU A 58 7.77 -8.28 -1.08
C LEU A 58 8.74 -9.43 -1.34
N LEU A 59 8.30 -10.42 -2.12
CA LEU A 59 9.15 -11.55 -2.48
C LEU A 59 10.31 -11.12 -3.36
N LYS A 60 10.05 -10.31 -4.38
CA LYS A 60 11.09 -9.85 -5.30
C LYS A 60 12.17 -9.03 -4.59
N GLN A 61 11.78 -8.28 -3.57
CA GLN A 61 12.70 -7.40 -2.86
C GLN A 61 13.28 -8.05 -1.60
N ASN A 62 12.97 -9.32 -1.37
CA ASN A 62 13.45 -10.08 -0.21
C ASN A 62 13.09 -9.40 1.12
N VAL A 63 11.90 -8.84 1.20
CA VAL A 63 11.40 -8.19 2.41
C VAL A 63 10.71 -9.25 3.26
N PRO A 64 11.18 -9.48 4.49
CA PRO A 64 10.54 -10.47 5.34
C PRO A 64 9.15 -10.00 5.79
N ILE A 65 8.18 -10.91 5.72
CA ILE A 65 6.85 -10.65 6.22
C ILE A 65 6.83 -11.04 7.69
N LEU A 66 6.54 -10.07 8.54
CA LEU A 66 6.46 -10.31 9.98
C LEU A 66 5.35 -9.47 10.57
N MET A 67 4.61 -10.07 11.49
CA MET A 67 3.50 -9.41 12.14
C MET A 67 4.01 -8.55 13.30
N PHE A 68 3.75 -7.25 13.23
CA PHE A 68 4.05 -6.37 14.35
C PHE A 68 3.03 -6.63 15.46
N ASN A 69 3.52 -6.75 16.68
CA ASN A 69 2.66 -6.93 17.85
C ASN A 69 2.46 -5.64 18.64
N VAL A 70 2.86 -4.53 18.05
CA VAL A 70 2.67 -3.18 18.61
C VAL A 70 2.05 -2.31 17.52
N PRO A 71 1.47 -1.16 17.89
CA PRO A 71 0.92 -0.27 16.87
C PRO A 71 1.97 0.19 15.88
N VAL A 72 1.56 0.40 14.65
CA VAL A 72 2.45 0.84 13.57
C VAL A 72 1.96 2.12 12.94
N GLY A 73 2.87 2.82 12.27
CA GLY A 73 2.54 3.89 11.34
C GLY A 73 2.85 3.41 9.93
N VAL A 74 2.02 3.79 8.98
CA VAL A 74 2.23 3.49 7.57
C VAL A 74 2.48 4.80 6.85
N LYS A 75 3.56 4.87 6.11
CA LYS A 75 3.92 6.03 5.30
C LYS A 75 3.99 5.60 3.85
N LEU A 76 3.38 6.37 2.99
CA LEU A 76 3.35 6.10 1.56
C LEU A 76 3.86 7.31 0.81
N TRP A 77 4.65 7.08 -0.23
CA TRP A 77 5.12 8.13 -1.14
C TRP A 77 4.65 7.77 -2.54
N PHE A 78 3.92 8.70 -3.15
CA PHE A 78 3.38 8.53 -4.51
C PHE A 78 4.10 9.50 -5.45
N ASN A 79 4.07 9.21 -6.74
CA ASN A 79 4.67 10.09 -7.73
C ASN A 79 3.96 11.45 -7.74
N ASP A 80 4.74 12.52 -7.69
CA ASP A 80 4.21 13.89 -7.57
C ASP A 80 3.57 14.43 -8.85
N ARG A 81 3.64 13.69 -9.94
CA ARG A 81 2.98 14.04 -11.20
C ARG A 81 1.58 13.45 -11.33
N LEU A 82 1.14 12.70 -10.32
CA LEU A 82 -0.18 12.09 -10.30
C LEU A 82 -1.09 12.87 -9.35
N ASP A 83 -2.42 12.71 -9.56
CA ASP A 83 -3.39 13.39 -8.72
C ASP A 83 -3.40 12.82 -7.31
N ILE A 84 -3.30 13.70 -6.33
CA ILE A 84 -3.32 13.30 -4.93
C ILE A 84 -4.66 12.66 -4.54
N ASP A 85 -5.74 13.01 -5.24
CA ASP A 85 -7.05 12.41 -4.97
C ASP A 85 -7.04 10.91 -5.22
N ASN A 86 -6.29 10.45 -6.22
CA ASN A 86 -6.16 9.02 -6.50
C ASN A 86 -5.31 8.32 -5.44
N ASP A 87 -4.38 9.03 -4.83
CA ASP A 87 -3.47 8.44 -3.84
C ASP A 87 -4.24 7.89 -2.65
N SER A 88 -5.34 8.53 -2.25
CA SER A 88 -6.13 8.07 -1.11
C SER A 88 -6.77 6.70 -1.39
N THR A 89 -7.24 6.45 -2.62
CA THR A 89 -7.80 5.15 -2.97
C THR A 89 -6.72 4.08 -3.11
N TYR A 90 -5.56 4.44 -3.68
CA TYR A 90 -4.42 3.52 -3.71
C TYR A 90 -3.95 3.17 -2.30
N ALA A 91 -3.90 4.16 -1.41
CA ALA A 91 -3.51 3.95 -0.02
C ALA A 91 -4.42 2.93 0.65
N LYS A 92 -5.73 3.03 0.44
CA LYS A 92 -6.68 2.08 1.00
C LYS A 92 -6.42 0.67 0.50
N LEU A 93 -6.19 0.51 -0.80
CA LEU A 93 -5.91 -0.81 -1.40
C LEU A 93 -4.60 -1.40 -0.86
N ILE A 94 -3.59 -0.57 -0.69
CA ILE A 94 -2.30 -0.99 -0.15
C ILE A 94 -2.44 -1.40 1.32
N ILE A 95 -3.10 -0.58 2.13
CA ILE A 95 -3.31 -0.88 3.55
C ILE A 95 -4.07 -2.20 3.71
N ASP A 96 -5.13 -2.40 2.92
CA ASP A 96 -5.88 -3.64 2.96
C ASP A 96 -5.00 -4.85 2.60
N SER A 97 -4.00 -4.64 1.73
CA SER A 97 -3.08 -5.70 1.33
C SER A 97 -2.03 -6.00 2.39
N LEU A 98 -1.72 -5.04 3.26
CA LEU A 98 -0.77 -5.23 4.35
C LEU A 98 -1.40 -5.91 5.55
N LYS A 99 -2.71 -5.83 5.65
CA LYS A 99 -3.46 -6.44 6.73
C LYS A 99 -3.30 -7.96 6.68
N GLY A 100 -2.99 -8.56 7.80
CA GLY A 100 -2.72 -9.99 7.88
C GLY A 100 -1.27 -10.35 7.55
N LEU A 101 -0.47 -9.42 7.06
CA LEU A 101 0.95 -9.61 6.78
C LEU A 101 1.83 -8.91 7.81
N PHE A 102 1.50 -7.67 8.12
CA PHE A 102 2.31 -6.84 9.03
C PHE A 102 1.53 -6.37 10.25
N PHE A 103 0.22 -6.38 10.19
CA PHE A 103 -0.65 -6.07 11.33
C PHE A 103 -1.96 -6.84 11.16
N GLU A 104 -2.66 -7.07 12.27
CA GLU A 104 -3.85 -7.91 12.23
C GLU A 104 -5.03 -7.25 11.53
N ASP A 105 -5.16 -5.94 11.69
CA ASP A 105 -6.30 -5.20 11.17
C ASP A 105 -5.90 -3.75 10.96
N ASP A 106 -6.69 -3.01 10.21
CA ASP A 106 -6.43 -1.62 9.90
C ASP A 106 -7.08 -0.65 10.88
N SER A 107 -7.64 -1.13 11.98
CA SER A 107 -8.21 -0.28 13.02
C SER A 107 -7.10 0.48 13.75
N LYS A 108 -7.49 1.54 14.47
CA LYS A 108 -6.53 2.38 15.18
C LYS A 108 -5.77 1.66 16.28
N LYS A 109 -6.24 0.51 16.69
CA LYS A 109 -5.53 -0.34 17.65
C LYS A 109 -4.21 -0.84 17.06
N TYR A 110 -4.15 -1.04 15.75
CA TYR A 110 -3.00 -1.61 15.06
C TYR A 110 -2.28 -0.59 14.18
N VAL A 111 -3.03 0.31 13.52
CA VAL A 111 -2.45 1.33 12.63
C VAL A 111 -2.84 2.69 13.19
N GLN A 112 -1.87 3.37 13.82
CA GLN A 112 -2.13 4.62 14.52
C GLN A 112 -1.78 5.86 13.70
N ARG A 113 -1.06 5.69 12.61
CA ARG A 113 -0.67 6.81 11.75
C ARG A 113 -0.68 6.36 10.30
N LEU A 114 -1.23 7.20 9.46
CA LEU A 114 -1.15 7.06 8.01
C LEU A 114 -0.68 8.39 7.45
N GLU A 115 0.45 8.37 6.74
CA GLU A 115 0.97 9.56 6.07
C GLU A 115 1.01 9.30 4.57
N LEU A 116 0.53 10.28 3.82
CA LEU A 116 0.64 10.29 2.36
C LEU A 116 1.62 11.39 1.98
N ASN A 117 2.63 11.02 1.24
CA ASN A 117 3.69 11.94 0.79
C ASN A 117 3.83 11.82 -0.73
N CYS A 118 4.62 12.69 -1.30
CA CYS A 118 4.94 12.59 -2.71
C CYS A 118 6.45 12.64 -2.93
N HIS A 119 6.90 12.08 -4.05
CA HIS A 119 8.29 12.10 -4.48
C HIS A 119 8.31 12.09 -6.01
N ASP A 120 9.50 12.21 -6.58
CA ASP A 120 9.63 12.25 -8.04
C ASP A 120 10.03 10.90 -8.66
N GLU A 121 10.02 9.83 -7.87
CA GLU A 121 10.37 8.50 -8.34
C GLU A 121 9.19 7.81 -9.02
N ASP A 122 9.48 6.82 -9.86
CA ASP A 122 8.47 6.13 -10.65
C ASP A 122 7.99 4.84 -9.96
N TYR A 123 7.81 4.91 -8.66
CA TYR A 123 7.27 3.82 -7.86
C TYR A 123 6.59 4.39 -6.61
N ILE A 124 5.74 3.58 -6.02
CA ILE A 124 5.14 3.87 -4.72
C ILE A 124 6.09 3.29 -3.66
N LEU A 125 6.53 4.12 -2.72
CA LEU A 125 7.32 3.64 -1.61
C LEU A 125 6.40 3.41 -0.41
N VAL A 126 6.51 2.25 0.20
CA VAL A 126 5.71 1.88 1.37
C VAL A 126 6.65 1.67 2.55
N ALA A 127 6.36 2.31 3.66
CA ALA A 127 7.12 2.12 4.90
C ALA A 127 6.15 1.82 6.03
N ILE A 128 6.47 0.79 6.80
CA ILE A 128 5.72 0.40 7.99
C ILE A 128 6.68 0.50 9.16
N GLU A 129 6.38 1.36 10.12
CA GLU A 129 7.28 1.54 11.26
C GLU A 129 6.52 1.35 12.56
N ARG A 130 7.20 0.75 13.54
CA ARG A 130 6.58 0.57 14.84
C ARG A 130 6.49 1.92 15.55
N MET A 131 5.39 2.08 16.24
CA MET A 131 5.06 3.30 16.98
C MET A 131 5.42 3.15 18.45
N LYS A 132 6.42 2.43 18.75
CA LYS A 132 6.87 2.13 20.10
C LYS A 132 6.49 0.77 20.56
#